data_e86f993a7425950ce545a291598ec0d9
#
_entry.id   e86f993a7425950ce545a291598ec0d9
#
_cell.length_a   1.000
_cell.length_b   1.000
_cell.length_c   1.000
_cell.angle_alpha   90.00
_cell.angle_beta   90.00
_cell.angle_gamma   90.00
#
_symmetry.space_group_name_H-M   'P 1'
#
loop_
_entity.id
_entity.type
_entity.pdbx_description
1 polymer ?
#
loop_
_entity_poly.entity_id
_entity_poly.type
_entity_poly.pdbx_seq_one_letter_code
_entity_poly.pdbx_strand_id
1 'polypeptide(L)'
;VRDLLERGKRKEQRAVTDALLLRKIVLFLADNIGNNTSAASIGRTLVSEGLLDDGRKTKPAVQTISAYIDALLESYIFYEVKRFDIKGKDYLRTLGKYYIVDPGLRTYLLGNRGGDVGHILENIVYFELLRRGYEVAIGKVGEKEIDFIATKMNEKKYIQVTDNMNAPETRARELAPLQAVQD
;
A
#
# COMPACT_ATOMS: atom_id res chain seq x y z
N VAL A 1 32.34 2.59 -2.79
CA VAL A 1 32.44 2.35 -4.25
C VAL A 1 31.89 0.97 -4.60
N ARG A 2 32.33 -0.12 -3.89
CA ARG A 2 31.89 -1.50 -4.12
C ARG A 2 30.39 -1.68 -3.95
N ASP A 3 29.77 -1.06 -2.93
CA ASP A 3 28.34 -1.06 -2.66
C ASP A 3 27.52 -0.37 -3.77
N LEU A 4 28.06 0.68 -4.38
CA LEU A 4 27.40 1.39 -5.50
C LEU A 4 27.42 0.57 -6.78
N LEU A 5 28.51 -0.18 -7.01
CA LEU A 5 28.63 -1.08 -8.16
C LEU A 5 27.74 -2.32 -8.02
N GLU A 6 27.56 -2.85 -6.81
CA GLU A 6 26.63 -3.95 -6.56
C GLU A 6 25.17 -3.51 -6.67
N ARG A 7 24.84 -2.27 -6.23
CA ARG A 7 23.51 -1.67 -6.48
C ARG A 7 23.25 -1.45 -7.98
N GLY A 8 24.24 -1.04 -8.75
CA GLY A 8 24.15 -0.91 -10.20
C GLY A 8 23.88 -2.24 -10.89
N LYS A 9 24.58 -3.31 -10.54
CA LYS A 9 24.37 -4.66 -11.08
C LYS A 9 23.00 -5.24 -10.73
N ARG A 10 22.45 -4.95 -9.53
CA ARG A 10 21.08 -5.32 -9.16
C ARG A 10 20.03 -4.54 -9.96
N LYS A 11 20.32 -3.29 -10.35
CA LYS A 11 19.42 -2.49 -11.22
C LYS A 11 19.34 -3.06 -12.63
N GLU A 12 20.43 -3.54 -13.23
CA GLU A 12 20.43 -4.15 -14.54
C GLU A 12 19.60 -5.46 -14.60
N GLN A 13 19.53 -6.21 -13.51
CA GLN A 13 18.69 -7.41 -13.39
C GLN A 13 17.19 -7.14 -13.17
N ARG A 14 16.81 -5.90 -12.89
CA ARG A 14 15.42 -5.47 -12.64
C ARG A 14 14.82 -4.70 -13.81
N ALA A 15 15.31 -4.89 -15.02
CA ALA A 15 14.76 -4.23 -16.19
C ALA A 15 13.29 -4.63 -16.38
N VAL A 16 12.42 -3.62 -16.49
CA VAL A 16 11.02 -3.81 -16.89
C VAL A 16 11.02 -4.25 -18.35
N THR A 17 10.77 -5.54 -18.60
CA THR A 17 10.76 -6.11 -19.94
C THR A 17 9.37 -6.21 -20.55
N ASP A 18 8.32 -6.17 -19.70
CA ASP A 18 6.92 -6.24 -20.11
C ASP A 18 6.17 -4.98 -19.67
N ALA A 19 6.09 -4.01 -20.60
CA ALA A 19 5.42 -2.73 -20.36
C ALA A 19 3.90 -2.89 -20.12
N LEU A 20 3.28 -3.91 -20.74
CA LEU A 20 1.85 -4.18 -20.54
C LEU A 20 1.59 -4.67 -19.11
N LEU A 21 2.38 -5.62 -18.64
CA LEU A 21 2.29 -6.12 -17.26
C LEU A 21 2.56 -4.99 -16.25
N LEU A 22 3.58 -4.15 -16.49
CA LEU A 22 3.83 -2.99 -15.62
C LEU A 22 2.61 -2.08 -15.56
N ARG A 23 2.01 -1.73 -16.70
CA ARG A 23 0.81 -0.90 -16.76
C ARG A 23 -0.34 -1.50 -15.95
N LYS A 24 -0.55 -2.81 -16.06
CA LYS A 24 -1.59 -3.53 -15.28
C LYS A 24 -1.32 -3.46 -13.78
N ILE A 25 -0.07 -3.61 -13.35
CA ILE A 25 0.33 -3.49 -11.94
C ILE A 25 0.10 -2.05 -11.45
N VAL A 26 0.46 -1.03 -12.23
CA VAL A 26 0.22 0.39 -11.89
C VAL A 26 -1.27 0.65 -11.69
N LEU A 27 -2.12 0.22 -12.63
CA LEU A 27 -3.57 0.40 -12.53
C LEU A 27 -4.14 -0.35 -11.33
N PHE A 28 -3.69 -1.58 -11.08
CA PHE A 28 -4.10 -2.35 -9.91
C PHE A 28 -3.74 -1.65 -8.60
N LEU A 29 -2.50 -1.20 -8.44
CA LEU A 29 -2.07 -0.49 -7.23
C LEU A 29 -2.81 0.83 -7.04
N ALA A 30 -3.05 1.58 -8.11
CA ALA A 30 -3.82 2.82 -8.06
C ALA A 30 -5.28 2.58 -7.67
N ASP A 31 -5.88 1.48 -8.12
CA ASP A 31 -7.26 1.10 -7.78
C ASP A 31 -7.39 0.59 -6.34
N ASN A 32 -6.32 0.01 -5.81
CA ASN A 32 -6.29 -0.64 -4.48
C ASN A 32 -5.45 0.13 -3.45
N ILE A 33 -5.32 1.47 -3.56
CA ILE A 33 -4.66 2.26 -2.52
C ILE A 33 -5.32 2.03 -1.16
N GLY A 34 -4.54 1.93 -0.09
CA GLY A 34 -5.05 1.67 1.26
C GLY A 34 -5.53 0.24 1.52
N ASN A 35 -5.61 -0.62 0.50
CA ASN A 35 -5.98 -2.03 0.66
C ASN A 35 -4.77 -2.92 0.92
N ASN A 36 -4.95 -3.94 1.76
CA ASN A 36 -3.92 -4.94 2.02
C ASN A 36 -3.60 -5.75 0.76
N THR A 37 -2.38 -5.65 0.25
CA THR A 37 -1.97 -6.20 -1.04
C THR A 37 -0.64 -6.93 -0.96
N SER A 38 -0.44 -7.93 -1.82
CA SER A 38 0.82 -8.65 -2.02
C SER A 38 1.05 -8.94 -3.50
N ALA A 39 2.30 -9.14 -3.91
CA ALA A 39 2.64 -9.53 -5.28
C ALA A 39 1.90 -10.83 -5.71
N ALA A 40 1.70 -11.75 -4.77
CA ALA A 40 0.96 -12.98 -5.03
C ALA A 40 -0.54 -12.73 -5.26
N SER A 41 -1.17 -11.80 -4.51
CA SER A 41 -2.58 -11.43 -4.73
C SER A 41 -2.76 -10.70 -6.05
N ILE A 42 -1.88 -9.76 -6.39
CA ILE A 42 -1.88 -9.07 -7.69
C ILE A 42 -1.87 -10.11 -8.82
N GLY A 43 -0.92 -11.04 -8.81
CA GLY A 43 -0.81 -12.05 -9.84
C GLY A 43 -2.05 -12.94 -9.99
N ARG A 44 -2.75 -13.26 -8.89
CA ARG A 44 -4.03 -14.00 -8.95
C ARG A 44 -5.11 -13.16 -9.60
N THR A 45 -5.29 -11.91 -9.17
CA THR A 45 -6.31 -11.02 -9.69
C THR A 45 -6.13 -10.74 -11.18
N LEU A 46 -4.89 -10.47 -11.63
CA LEU A 46 -4.62 -10.24 -13.04
C LEU A 46 -5.02 -11.43 -13.94
N VAL A 47 -4.92 -12.66 -13.44
CA VAL A 47 -5.37 -13.86 -14.16
C VAL A 47 -6.89 -14.03 -14.06
N SER A 48 -7.47 -13.94 -12.85
CA SER A 48 -8.89 -14.22 -12.62
C SER A 48 -9.82 -13.22 -13.33
N GLU A 49 -9.37 -11.98 -13.46
CA GLU A 49 -10.12 -10.93 -14.16
C GLU A 49 -9.83 -10.85 -15.67
N GLY A 50 -9.03 -11.79 -16.19
CA GLY A 50 -8.69 -11.81 -17.63
C GLY A 50 -7.91 -10.58 -18.10
N LEU A 51 -7.23 -9.90 -17.18
CA LEU A 51 -6.51 -8.65 -17.47
C LEU A 51 -5.22 -8.86 -18.26
N LEU A 52 -4.83 -10.11 -18.56
CA LEU A 52 -3.68 -10.45 -19.40
C LEU A 52 -4.16 -10.69 -20.85
N ASP A 53 -4.24 -9.62 -21.65
CA ASP A 53 -4.87 -9.58 -22.99
C ASP A 53 -4.13 -10.37 -24.09
N ASP A 54 -3.00 -10.99 -23.80
CA ASP A 54 -2.15 -11.66 -24.79
C ASP A 54 -2.38 -13.18 -24.90
N GLY A 55 -3.52 -13.66 -24.38
CA GLY A 55 -3.82 -15.09 -24.34
C GLY A 55 -2.98 -15.89 -23.34
N ARG A 56 -2.18 -15.23 -22.52
CA ARG A 56 -1.42 -15.88 -21.45
C ARG A 56 -2.38 -16.42 -20.39
N LYS A 57 -2.55 -17.72 -20.37
CA LYS A 57 -3.26 -18.43 -19.30
C LYS A 57 -2.38 -18.62 -18.05
N THR A 58 -1.10 -18.27 -18.15
CA THR A 58 -0.13 -18.50 -17.08
C THR A 58 0.03 -17.25 -16.22
N LYS A 59 -0.17 -17.43 -14.93
CA LYS A 59 0.07 -16.40 -13.91
C LYS A 59 1.52 -15.90 -14.00
N PRO A 60 1.77 -14.56 -14.02
CA PRO A 60 3.11 -14.02 -13.92
C PRO A 60 3.82 -14.51 -12.64
N ALA A 61 5.12 -14.75 -12.72
CA ALA A 61 5.90 -15.13 -11.56
C ALA A 61 5.82 -14.05 -10.48
N VAL A 62 5.69 -14.47 -9.22
CA VAL A 62 5.61 -13.53 -8.07
C VAL A 62 6.85 -12.64 -8.02
N GLN A 63 8.02 -13.20 -8.34
CA GLN A 63 9.29 -12.47 -8.39
C GLN A 63 9.27 -11.34 -9.43
N THR A 64 8.65 -11.56 -10.59
CA THR A 64 8.50 -10.54 -11.63
C THR A 64 7.61 -9.40 -11.17
N ILE A 65 6.47 -9.73 -10.55
CA ILE A 65 5.55 -8.72 -9.99
C ILE A 65 6.25 -7.94 -8.89
N SER A 66 6.96 -8.61 -7.97
CA SER A 66 7.73 -7.94 -6.91
C SER A 66 8.78 -7.00 -7.49
N ALA A 67 9.53 -7.42 -8.53
CA ALA A 67 10.53 -6.57 -9.15
C ALA A 67 9.92 -5.31 -9.78
N TYR A 68 8.70 -5.40 -10.35
CA TYR A 68 8.01 -4.24 -10.91
C TYR A 68 7.46 -3.32 -9.82
N ILE A 69 6.94 -3.88 -8.71
CA ILE A 69 6.57 -3.10 -7.54
C ILE A 69 7.80 -2.37 -6.99
N ASP A 70 8.92 -3.06 -6.80
CA ASP A 70 10.17 -2.45 -6.31
C ASP A 70 10.59 -1.26 -7.20
N ALA A 71 10.49 -1.40 -8.54
CA ALA A 71 10.80 -0.31 -9.46
C ALA A 71 9.85 0.90 -9.30
N LEU A 72 8.56 0.63 -9.04
CA LEU A 72 7.57 1.69 -8.79
C LEU A 72 7.82 2.38 -7.44
N LEU A 73 8.26 1.67 -6.41
CA LEU A 73 8.66 2.23 -5.12
C LEU A 73 9.95 3.06 -5.26
N GLU A 74 10.95 2.57 -6.01
CA GLU A 74 12.20 3.30 -6.29
C GLU A 74 11.97 4.58 -7.10
N SER A 75 10.89 4.63 -7.92
CA SER A 75 10.49 5.82 -8.69
C SER A 75 9.66 6.82 -7.89
N TYR A 76 9.34 6.53 -6.63
CA TYR A 76 8.51 7.35 -5.75
C TYR A 76 7.09 7.62 -6.30
N ILE A 77 6.58 6.77 -7.18
CA ILE A 77 5.19 6.85 -7.66
C ILE A 77 4.25 6.21 -6.63
N PHE A 78 4.69 5.10 -6.04
CA PHE A 78 3.99 4.44 -4.95
C PHE A 78 4.89 4.34 -3.71
N TYR A 79 4.25 4.22 -2.56
CA TYR A 79 4.87 4.04 -1.26
C TYR A 79 4.24 2.83 -0.57
N GLU A 80 5.07 1.91 -0.10
CA GLU A 80 4.62 0.76 0.67
C GLU A 80 4.64 1.10 2.17
N VAL A 81 3.55 0.77 2.85
CA VAL A 81 3.46 0.84 4.32
C VAL A 81 3.28 -0.56 4.87
N LYS A 82 4.25 -0.98 5.68
CA LYS A 82 4.25 -2.30 6.31
C LYS A 82 3.31 -2.37 7.49
N ARG A 83 2.79 -3.55 7.75
CA ARG A 83 1.94 -3.82 8.90
C ARG A 83 2.79 -4.15 10.12
N PHE A 84 2.43 -3.59 11.26
CA PHE A 84 3.06 -3.83 12.55
C PHE A 84 2.06 -4.48 13.51
N ASP A 85 2.39 -5.66 14.03
CA ASP A 85 1.59 -6.32 15.06
C ASP A 85 1.89 -5.67 16.42
N ILE A 86 0.89 -4.97 16.97
CA ILE A 86 1.04 -4.21 18.21
C ILE A 86 1.26 -5.15 19.40
N LYS A 87 0.56 -6.29 19.44
CA LYS A 87 0.70 -7.30 20.52
C LYS A 87 1.99 -8.12 20.36
N GLY A 88 2.31 -8.54 19.14
CA GLY A 88 3.55 -9.26 18.82
C GLY A 88 4.80 -8.41 18.80
N LYS A 89 4.65 -7.08 18.73
CA LYS A 89 5.75 -6.10 18.67
C LYS A 89 6.73 -6.36 17.50
N ASP A 90 6.21 -6.79 16.36
CA ASP A 90 7.02 -7.11 15.17
C ASP A 90 6.33 -6.69 13.86
N TYR A 91 7.13 -6.46 12.82
CA TYR A 91 6.62 -6.20 11.49
C TYR A 91 6.18 -7.48 10.79
N LEU A 92 4.98 -7.45 10.23
CA LEU A 92 4.46 -8.56 9.45
C LEU A 92 5.15 -8.60 8.08
N ARG A 93 5.57 -9.79 7.66
CA ARG A 93 6.28 -10.00 6.39
C ARG A 93 5.36 -10.11 5.18
N THR A 94 4.07 -10.29 5.42
CA THR A 94 3.07 -10.52 4.38
C THR A 94 2.05 -9.41 4.40
N LEU A 95 1.65 -8.96 3.22
CA LEU A 95 0.68 -7.89 3.02
C LEU A 95 1.17 -6.52 3.52
N GLY A 96 1.16 -5.56 2.63
CA GLY A 96 1.32 -4.15 2.91
C GLY A 96 0.19 -3.36 2.28
N LYS A 97 0.07 -2.09 2.64
CA LYS A 97 -0.76 -1.14 1.90
C LYS A 97 0.13 -0.28 1.01
N TYR A 98 -0.41 0.09 -0.14
CA TYR A 98 0.29 0.98 -1.09
C TYR A 98 -0.47 2.28 -1.20
N TYR A 99 0.28 3.39 -1.22
CA TYR A 99 -0.26 4.74 -1.40
C TYR A 99 0.38 5.38 -2.62
N ILE A 100 -0.40 6.15 -3.38
CA ILE A 100 0.07 6.84 -4.57
C ILE A 100 0.50 8.27 -4.22
N VAL A 101 1.63 8.73 -4.77
CA VAL A 101 2.22 10.04 -4.47
C VAL A 101 1.24 11.20 -4.67
N ASP A 102 0.35 11.11 -5.66
CA ASP A 102 -0.60 12.16 -6.02
C ASP A 102 -1.98 11.57 -6.36
N PRO A 103 -3.05 11.91 -5.60
CA PRO A 103 -4.42 11.51 -5.94
C PRO A 103 -4.87 12.00 -7.33
N GLY A 104 -4.33 13.10 -7.85
CA GLY A 104 -4.58 13.58 -9.21
C GLY A 104 -4.05 12.61 -10.26
N LEU A 105 -2.85 12.04 -10.03
CA LEU A 105 -2.32 10.97 -10.87
C LEU A 105 -3.23 9.72 -10.85
N ARG A 106 -3.76 9.34 -9.68
CA ARG A 106 -4.75 8.27 -9.57
C ARG A 106 -5.98 8.54 -10.42
N THR A 107 -6.53 9.76 -10.31
CA THR A 107 -7.70 10.18 -11.10
C THR A 107 -7.41 10.16 -12.60
N TYR A 108 -6.22 10.57 -13.02
CA TYR A 108 -5.79 10.47 -14.42
C TYR A 108 -5.73 9.02 -14.92
N LEU A 109 -5.22 8.10 -14.10
CA LEU A 109 -5.06 6.68 -14.47
C LEU A 109 -6.39 5.93 -14.53
N LEU A 110 -7.31 6.20 -13.60
CA LEU A 110 -8.53 5.40 -13.38
C LEU A 110 -9.81 6.10 -13.84
N GLY A 111 -9.73 7.41 -14.16
CA GLY A 111 -10.90 8.26 -14.32
C GLY A 111 -11.50 8.69 -12.98
N ASN A 112 -12.51 9.55 -13.05
CA ASN A 112 -13.21 10.02 -11.85
C ASN A 112 -14.18 8.94 -11.37
N ARG A 113 -13.83 8.27 -10.29
CA ARG A 113 -14.66 7.25 -9.62
C ARG A 113 -15.22 7.83 -8.33
N GLY A 114 -16.55 7.98 -8.26
CA GLY A 114 -17.24 8.31 -7.00
C GLY A 114 -17.17 7.14 -6.02
N GLY A 115 -17.06 7.43 -4.71
CA GLY A 115 -17.15 6.41 -3.66
C GLY A 115 -15.84 6.05 -2.94
N ASP A 116 -14.67 6.46 -3.46
CA ASP A 116 -13.36 6.12 -2.87
C ASP A 116 -12.83 7.18 -1.89
N VAL A 117 -13.70 8.02 -1.32
CA VAL A 117 -13.31 9.16 -0.47
C VAL A 117 -12.47 8.70 0.72
N GLY A 118 -12.83 7.59 1.36
CA GLY A 118 -12.10 7.06 2.52
C GLY A 118 -10.64 6.72 2.19
N HIS A 119 -10.41 6.00 1.10
CA HIS A 119 -9.04 5.63 0.67
C HIS A 119 -8.22 6.85 0.22
N ILE A 120 -8.85 7.84 -0.41
CA ILE A 120 -8.19 9.10 -0.79
C ILE A 120 -7.80 9.89 0.46
N LEU A 121 -8.67 9.99 1.46
CA LEU A 121 -8.36 10.64 2.74
C LEU A 121 -7.21 9.92 3.46
N GLU A 122 -7.25 8.59 3.53
CA GLU A 122 -6.18 7.78 4.10
C GLU A 122 -4.84 8.05 3.39
N ASN A 123 -4.85 8.10 2.05
CA ASN A 123 -3.68 8.45 1.24
C ASN A 123 -3.13 9.85 1.57
N ILE A 124 -4.00 10.86 1.70
CA ILE A 124 -3.60 12.23 2.05
C ILE A 124 -3.02 12.28 3.45
N VAL A 125 -3.65 11.63 4.43
CA VAL A 125 -3.16 11.57 5.82
C VAL A 125 -1.80 10.90 5.88
N TYR A 126 -1.58 9.82 5.14
CA TYR A 126 -0.28 9.16 5.06
C TYR A 126 0.83 10.12 4.63
N PHE A 127 0.64 10.85 3.52
CA PHE A 127 1.66 11.79 3.05
C PHE A 127 1.83 12.98 3.98
N GLU A 128 0.79 13.44 4.65
CA GLU A 128 0.90 14.50 5.66
C GLU A 128 1.72 14.03 6.87
N LEU A 129 1.57 12.77 7.30
CA LEU A 129 2.41 12.19 8.35
C LEU A 129 3.87 12.12 7.95
N LEU A 130 4.17 11.67 6.71
CA LEU A 130 5.54 11.69 6.18
C LEU A 130 6.12 13.11 6.11
N ARG A 131 5.33 14.07 5.62
CA ARG A 131 5.75 15.48 5.55
C ARG A 131 6.10 16.05 6.92
N ARG A 132 5.41 15.61 7.98
CA ARG A 132 5.71 15.97 9.37
C ARG A 132 6.90 15.21 9.96
N GLY A 133 7.50 14.28 9.21
CA GLY A 133 8.67 13.50 9.61
C GLY A 133 8.35 12.34 10.55
N TYR A 134 7.13 11.77 10.48
CA TYR A 134 6.80 10.52 11.16
C TYR A 134 7.24 9.31 10.32
N GLU A 135 7.69 8.28 11.00
CA GLU A 135 7.71 6.92 10.48
C GLU A 135 6.31 6.34 10.64
N VAL A 136 5.81 5.70 9.58
CA VAL A 136 4.41 5.26 9.53
C VAL A 136 4.34 3.75 9.29
N ALA A 137 3.51 3.07 10.06
CA ALA A 137 3.15 1.66 9.88
C ALA A 137 1.62 1.50 9.96
N ILE A 138 1.10 0.41 9.40
CA ILE A 138 -0.29 -0.03 9.61
C ILE A 138 -0.35 -0.81 10.92
N GLY A 139 -1.27 -0.49 11.83
CA GLY A 139 -1.41 -1.19 13.09
C GLY A 139 -2.27 -2.43 12.96
N LYS A 140 -1.80 -3.58 13.46
CA LYS A 140 -2.63 -4.77 13.69
C LYS A 140 -2.77 -5.03 15.19
N VAL A 141 -4.01 -5.18 15.68
CA VAL A 141 -4.31 -5.54 17.06
C VAL A 141 -5.37 -6.65 17.09
N GLY A 142 -4.95 -7.90 17.28
CA GLY A 142 -5.82 -9.07 17.09
C GLY A 142 -6.30 -9.13 15.64
N GLU A 143 -7.62 -9.16 15.43
CA GLU A 143 -8.24 -9.13 14.10
C GLU A 143 -8.57 -7.72 13.59
N LYS A 144 -8.31 -6.68 14.40
CA LYS A 144 -8.59 -5.29 14.06
C LYS A 144 -7.37 -4.64 13.42
N GLU A 145 -7.62 -3.63 12.58
CA GLU A 145 -6.59 -2.82 11.94
C GLU A 145 -6.73 -1.35 12.37
N ILE A 146 -5.60 -0.71 12.62
CA ILE A 146 -5.49 0.73 12.82
C ILE A 146 -4.82 1.29 11.58
N ASP A 147 -5.41 2.30 10.96
CA ASP A 147 -4.93 2.82 9.69
C ASP A 147 -3.47 3.25 9.78
N PHE A 148 -3.09 3.98 10.83
CA PHE A 148 -1.70 4.37 11.03
C PHE A 148 -1.22 4.32 12.47
N ILE A 149 0.00 3.80 12.63
CA ILE A 149 0.88 4.03 13.76
C ILE A 149 1.95 5.01 13.28
N ALA A 150 1.94 6.24 13.80
CA ALA A 150 2.90 7.27 13.45
C ALA A 150 3.89 7.48 14.60
N THR A 151 5.18 7.26 14.33
CA THR A 151 6.24 7.34 15.35
C THR A 151 7.25 8.42 14.96
N LYS A 152 7.60 9.28 15.89
CA LYS A 152 8.63 10.30 15.71
C LYS A 152 9.31 10.59 17.06
N MET A 153 10.62 10.35 17.14
CA MET A 153 11.37 10.47 18.41
C MET A 153 10.69 9.70 19.55
N ASN A 154 10.19 10.41 20.57
CA ASN A 154 9.50 9.84 21.73
C ASN A 154 7.96 9.90 21.62
N GLU A 155 7.45 10.34 20.47
CA GLU A 155 6.01 10.45 20.22
C GLU A 155 5.51 9.25 19.39
N LYS A 156 4.43 8.64 19.83
CA LYS A 156 3.72 7.58 19.11
C LYS A 156 2.24 7.89 19.08
N LYS A 157 1.65 7.91 17.89
CA LYS A 157 0.23 8.17 17.66
C LYS A 157 -0.42 6.98 16.99
N TYR A 158 -1.65 6.67 17.39
CA TYR A 158 -2.54 5.73 16.72
C TYR A 158 -3.65 6.53 16.06
N ILE A 159 -3.82 6.36 14.76
CA ILE A 159 -4.68 7.21 13.93
C ILE A 159 -5.63 6.32 13.15
N GLN A 160 -6.91 6.66 13.21
CA GLN A 160 -7.97 6.11 12.38
C GLN A 160 -8.49 7.23 11.48
N VAL A 161 -8.69 6.94 10.19
CA VAL A 161 -9.11 7.90 9.17
C VAL A 161 -10.52 7.55 8.70
N THR A 162 -11.42 8.51 8.77
CA THR A 162 -12.80 8.34 8.28
C THR A 162 -13.33 9.66 7.73
N ASP A 163 -14.20 9.61 6.76
CA ASP A 163 -14.85 10.78 6.15
C ASP A 163 -15.96 11.35 7.06
N ASN A 164 -16.66 10.52 7.82
CA ASN A 164 -17.61 10.98 8.82
C ASN A 164 -17.80 9.97 9.97
N MET A 165 -18.28 10.44 11.10
CA MET A 165 -18.59 9.66 12.30
C MET A 165 -20.03 9.96 12.81
N ASN A 166 -20.93 10.38 11.93
CA ASN A 166 -22.28 10.81 12.32
C ASN A 166 -23.15 9.62 12.78
N ALA A 167 -23.02 8.46 12.13
CA ALA A 167 -23.75 7.26 12.52
C ALA A 167 -23.08 6.60 13.74
N PRO A 168 -23.83 6.27 14.80
CA PRO A 168 -23.28 5.62 16.01
C PRO A 168 -22.55 4.31 15.71
N GLU A 169 -23.03 3.51 14.77
CA GLU A 169 -22.41 2.25 14.37
C GLU A 169 -21.06 2.49 13.68
N THR A 170 -20.97 3.50 12.80
CA THR A 170 -19.72 3.91 12.14
C THR A 170 -18.71 4.35 13.19
N ARG A 171 -19.16 5.23 14.12
CA ARG A 171 -18.30 5.71 15.20
C ARG A 171 -17.79 4.57 16.08
N ALA A 172 -18.63 3.62 16.47
CA ALA A 172 -18.24 2.47 17.27
C ALA A 172 -17.21 1.60 16.52
N ARG A 173 -17.43 1.34 15.23
CA ARG A 173 -16.51 0.57 14.38
C ARG A 173 -15.14 1.23 14.28
N GLU A 174 -15.09 2.53 14.00
CA GLU A 174 -13.84 3.29 13.81
C GLU A 174 -13.05 3.44 15.13
N LEU A 175 -13.72 3.54 16.28
CA LEU A 175 -13.04 3.65 17.57
C LEU A 175 -12.60 2.29 18.14
N ALA A 176 -13.23 1.19 17.74
CA ALA A 176 -12.94 -0.13 18.30
C ALA A 176 -11.48 -0.59 18.16
N PRO A 177 -10.74 -0.32 17.07
CA PRO A 177 -9.32 -0.63 16.98
C PRO A 177 -8.46 0.16 17.97
N LEU A 178 -8.76 1.45 18.14
CA LEU A 178 -8.02 2.35 19.04
C LEU A 178 -8.24 1.96 20.51
N GLN A 179 -9.44 1.56 20.88
CA GLN A 179 -9.74 1.06 22.24
C GLN A 179 -8.98 -0.25 22.53
N ALA A 180 -8.85 -1.14 21.55
CA ALA A 180 -8.14 -2.41 21.71
C ALA A 180 -6.61 -2.27 21.90
N VAL A 181 -6.04 -1.08 21.73
CA VAL A 181 -4.63 -0.78 22.04
C VAL A 181 -4.44 -0.43 23.51
N GLN A 182 -5.48 0.08 24.16
CA GLN A 182 -5.42 0.50 25.58
C GLN A 182 -5.56 -0.67 26.56
N ASP A 183 -6.06 -1.82 26.07
CA ASP A 183 -6.20 -3.07 26.82
C ASP A 183 -4.94 -3.95 26.63
#